data_38792cc9a5e4ed332b7435ab4d33bb7b
#
_entry.id   38792cc9a5e4ed332b7435ab4d33bb7b
#
_cell.length_a   1.000
_cell.length_b   1.000
_cell.length_c   1.000
_cell.angle_alpha   90.00
_cell.angle_beta   90.00
_cell.angle_gamma   90.00
#
_symmetry.space_group_name_H-M   'P 1'
#
loop_
_entity.id
_entity.type
_entity.pdbx_description
1 polymer ?
#
loop_
_entity_poly.entity_id
_entity_poly.type
_entity_poly.pdbx_seq_one_letter_code
_entity_poly.pdbx_strand_id
1 'polypeptide(L)'
;MQPSGGHTGELSPDAVLTGIDAVLWEEYTREQQPQYLRATDDFFFKQGETEGIGFIWDEDSNVGAFEATSEQEELVNTDTWIGNQTTKQSQKWIKQVPISDEAFKADMVGKRAKIGEQVGDRARLTQDKEAIQRTYADAFSGSIHTTPDGQALASNSHVALKGQTVDNLETGSLTADNLWTNVTSLANQYAQDGEAGSHVFEGLLVPFTLYKTAKETMNSQLAPFGAENQINIFDTDYGTVRIYASIFLGSTFSNETNAATSYHLISRSHQICRKVFYGLTTALIPPENTANDSYLLRSKFHETTFPGTWTGYLGSNGTT
;
A
#
# COMPACT_ATOMS: atom_id res chain seq x y z
N MET A 1 -56.28 -37.06 14.45
CA MET A 1 -54.82 -37.09 14.15
C MET A 1 -54.51 -35.93 13.26
N GLN A 2 -53.93 -34.87 13.79
CA GLN A 2 -53.39 -33.77 12.99
C GLN A 2 -52.00 -34.17 12.52
N PRO A 3 -51.63 -33.92 11.27
CA PRO A 3 -50.24 -34.07 10.85
C PRO A 3 -49.40 -32.92 11.43
N SER A 4 -48.37 -33.29 12.17
CA SER A 4 -47.34 -32.38 12.63
C SER A 4 -46.66 -31.75 11.41
N GLY A 5 -46.96 -30.47 11.15
CA GLY A 5 -46.23 -29.68 10.19
C GLY A 5 -44.79 -29.54 10.65
N GLY A 6 -43.89 -30.17 9.92
CA GLY A 6 -42.48 -29.90 10.06
C GLY A 6 -42.21 -28.45 9.70
N HIS A 7 -41.81 -27.65 10.68
CA HIS A 7 -41.22 -26.36 10.43
C HIS A 7 -39.88 -26.58 9.70
N THR A 8 -39.93 -26.57 8.39
CA THR A 8 -38.74 -26.20 7.63
C THR A 8 -38.53 -24.73 7.93
N GLY A 9 -37.66 -24.44 8.89
CA GLY A 9 -37.31 -23.07 9.24
C GLY A 9 -36.69 -22.41 8.02
N GLU A 10 -37.48 -21.64 7.30
CA GLU A 10 -36.99 -20.74 6.26
C GLU A 10 -36.06 -19.74 6.94
N LEU A 11 -34.76 -19.86 6.67
CA LEU A 11 -33.78 -18.88 7.19
C LEU A 11 -34.17 -17.52 6.62
N SER A 12 -34.34 -16.53 7.49
CA SER A 12 -34.61 -15.18 7.03
C SER A 12 -33.42 -14.67 6.19
N PRO A 13 -33.62 -13.79 5.20
CA PRO A 13 -32.56 -13.20 4.40
C PRO A 13 -31.45 -12.58 5.26
N ASP A 14 -31.80 -11.99 6.40
CA ASP A 14 -30.83 -11.38 7.33
C ASP A 14 -29.96 -12.44 8.01
N ALA A 15 -30.52 -13.59 8.40
CA ALA A 15 -29.73 -14.68 8.99
C ALA A 15 -28.77 -15.30 7.97
N VAL A 16 -29.15 -15.39 6.72
CA VAL A 16 -28.30 -15.86 5.62
C VAL A 16 -27.18 -14.85 5.34
N LEU A 17 -27.49 -13.56 5.29
CA LEU A 17 -26.50 -12.51 5.12
C LEU A 17 -25.48 -12.56 6.25
N THR A 18 -25.91 -12.68 7.50
CA THR A 18 -25.00 -12.81 8.66
C THR A 18 -24.05 -13.98 8.51
N GLY A 19 -24.51 -15.12 8.03
CA GLY A 19 -23.67 -16.29 7.78
C GLY A 19 -22.67 -16.08 6.64
N ILE A 20 -23.08 -15.45 5.54
CA ILE A 20 -22.22 -15.11 4.41
C ILE A 20 -21.18 -14.07 4.85
N ASP A 21 -21.58 -13.04 5.58
CA ASP A 21 -20.70 -11.98 6.07
C ASP A 21 -19.64 -12.54 7.02
N ALA A 22 -19.99 -13.45 7.91
CA ALA A 22 -19.00 -14.06 8.81
C ALA A 22 -17.85 -14.72 8.03
N VAL A 23 -18.18 -15.54 7.02
CA VAL A 23 -17.18 -16.20 6.17
C VAL A 23 -16.42 -15.19 5.30
N LEU A 24 -17.12 -14.18 4.76
CA LEU A 24 -16.50 -13.12 3.98
C LEU A 24 -15.47 -12.34 4.80
N TRP A 25 -15.84 -11.95 6.02
CA TRP A 25 -14.92 -11.22 6.90
C TRP A 25 -13.75 -12.08 7.38
N GLU A 26 -13.96 -13.37 7.61
CA GLU A 26 -12.89 -14.30 7.93
C GLU A 26 -11.84 -14.34 6.81
N GLU A 27 -12.27 -14.50 5.55
CA GLU A 27 -11.34 -14.51 4.40
C GLU A 27 -10.75 -13.13 4.10
N TYR A 28 -11.52 -12.06 4.27
CA TYR A 28 -11.02 -10.70 4.07
C TYR A 28 -9.93 -10.34 5.08
N THR A 29 -10.08 -10.74 6.34
CA THR A 29 -9.11 -10.47 7.41
C THR A 29 -8.02 -11.52 7.53
N ARG A 30 -8.16 -12.65 6.82
CA ARG A 30 -7.23 -13.76 6.88
C ARG A 30 -5.81 -13.29 6.61
N GLU A 31 -4.92 -13.58 7.55
CA GLU A 31 -3.50 -13.32 7.37
C GLU A 31 -2.94 -14.18 6.25
N GLN A 32 -2.30 -13.52 5.29
CA GLN A 32 -1.47 -14.23 4.31
C GLN A 32 -0.10 -14.56 4.93
N GLN A 33 0.74 -15.20 4.13
CA GLN A 33 2.12 -15.41 4.53
C GLN A 33 2.75 -14.05 4.90
N PRO A 34 3.52 -13.97 5.99
CA PRO A 34 4.03 -12.70 6.55
C PRO A 34 4.85 -11.86 5.58
N GLN A 35 5.34 -12.47 4.49
CA GLN A 35 6.13 -11.78 3.48
C GLN A 35 5.35 -10.93 2.47
N TYR A 36 4.01 -11.06 2.42
CA TYR A 36 3.21 -10.30 1.46
C TYR A 36 2.77 -8.95 2.04
N LEU A 37 3.04 -7.88 1.29
CA LEU A 37 2.57 -6.54 1.64
C LEU A 37 1.06 -6.45 1.46
N ARG A 38 0.39 -5.90 2.49
CA ARG A 38 -1.04 -5.60 2.50
C ARG A 38 -1.29 -4.10 2.41
N ALA A 39 -2.38 -3.72 1.74
CA ALA A 39 -2.84 -2.33 1.70
C ALA A 39 -3.14 -1.74 3.09
N THR A 40 -3.42 -2.59 4.08
CA THR A 40 -3.68 -2.21 5.47
C THR A 40 -2.43 -2.11 6.33
N ASP A 41 -1.22 -2.30 5.78
CA ASP A 41 0.02 -2.14 6.54
C ASP A 41 0.28 -0.66 6.84
N ASP A 42 0.34 -0.31 8.13
CA ASP A 42 0.49 1.08 8.60
C ASP A 42 1.88 1.65 8.36
N PHE A 43 2.87 0.79 8.15
CA PHE A 43 4.23 1.24 7.88
C PHE A 43 4.42 1.59 6.40
N PHE A 44 3.96 0.75 5.47
CA PHE A 44 4.11 0.97 4.03
C PHE A 44 3.06 1.92 3.44
N PHE A 45 1.93 2.10 4.14
CA PHE A 45 0.88 3.04 3.75
C PHE A 45 0.39 3.80 4.97
N LYS A 46 0.55 5.11 4.99
CA LYS A 46 -0.03 5.97 6.03
C LYS A 46 -1.54 5.93 5.94
N GLN A 47 -2.18 5.23 6.86
CA GLN A 47 -3.62 5.05 6.87
C GLN A 47 -4.33 6.35 7.27
N GLY A 48 -5.47 6.63 6.66
CA GLY A 48 -6.30 7.78 7.02
C GLY A 48 -7.69 7.69 6.40
N GLU A 49 -8.57 8.50 6.91
CA GLU A 49 -9.93 8.63 6.40
C GLU A 49 -10.07 9.91 5.58
N THR A 50 -11.07 9.96 4.72
CA THR A 50 -11.48 11.15 3.98
C THR A 50 -12.98 11.33 4.09
N GLU A 51 -13.42 12.58 4.27
CA GLU A 51 -14.84 12.91 4.36
C GLU A 51 -15.52 13.06 2.99
N GLY A 52 -14.73 13.15 1.92
CA GLY A 52 -15.23 13.35 0.56
C GLY A 52 -14.59 12.45 -0.47
N ILE A 53 -15.25 12.38 -1.65
CA ILE A 53 -14.72 11.63 -2.81
C ILE A 53 -13.48 12.31 -3.37
N GLY A 54 -13.46 13.65 -3.37
CA GLY A 54 -12.32 14.48 -3.76
C GLY A 54 -11.80 15.27 -2.57
N PHE A 55 -10.49 15.40 -2.46
CA PHE A 55 -9.83 16.18 -1.43
C PHE A 55 -8.53 16.79 -1.97
N ILE A 56 -8.09 17.85 -1.32
CA ILE A 56 -6.81 18.50 -1.61
C ILE A 56 -5.77 17.87 -0.70
N TRP A 57 -4.62 17.57 -1.27
CA TRP A 57 -3.43 17.12 -0.55
C TRP A 57 -2.37 18.22 -0.66
N ASP A 58 -1.84 18.63 0.48
CA ASP A 58 -0.87 19.70 0.59
C ASP A 58 0.48 19.14 1.06
N GLU A 59 1.56 19.74 0.58
CA GLU A 59 2.89 19.51 1.13
C GLU A 59 3.18 20.53 2.24
N ASP A 60 3.68 20.05 3.38
CA ASP A 60 4.13 20.90 4.48
C ASP A 60 5.61 21.23 4.36
N SER A 61 5.97 22.50 4.65
CA SER A 61 7.35 22.97 4.55
C SER A 61 8.27 22.50 5.66
N ASN A 62 7.78 21.84 6.70
CA ASN A 62 8.48 21.65 7.98
C ASN A 62 8.89 22.97 8.66
N VAL A 63 9.51 22.89 9.83
CA VAL A 63 9.85 24.08 10.67
C VAL A 63 11.27 24.59 10.42
N GLY A 64 12.08 23.83 9.69
CA GLY A 64 13.51 24.14 9.50
C GLY A 64 14.39 23.80 10.72
N ALA A 65 15.66 24.04 10.61
CA ALA A 65 16.63 23.81 11.69
C ALA A 65 16.52 24.88 12.78
N PHE A 66 16.85 24.50 14.03
CA PHE A 66 16.96 25.48 15.12
C PHE A 66 18.22 26.31 14.94
N GLU A 67 18.09 27.63 15.09
CA GLU A 67 19.20 28.58 15.02
C GLU A 67 19.75 28.86 16.44
N ALA A 68 21.06 29.01 16.54
CA ALA A 68 21.69 29.42 17.78
C ALA A 68 21.55 30.93 17.95
N THR A 69 20.89 31.38 19.00
CA THR A 69 20.73 32.80 19.33
C THR A 69 21.44 33.16 20.62
N SER A 70 21.94 34.37 20.71
CA SER A 70 22.51 34.93 21.96
C SER A 70 21.41 35.48 22.85
N GLU A 71 21.65 35.64 24.15
CA GLU A 71 20.68 36.12 25.14
C GLU A 71 20.03 37.50 24.84
N GLN A 72 20.59 38.26 23.92
CA GLN A 72 20.14 39.63 23.56
C GLN A 72 19.73 39.75 22.09
N GLU A 73 19.66 38.64 21.36
CA GLU A 73 19.33 38.63 19.95
C GLU A 73 17.84 38.50 19.74
N GLU A 74 17.28 39.23 18.76
CA GLU A 74 15.87 39.13 18.41
C GLU A 74 15.58 37.75 17.80
N LEU A 75 14.55 37.08 18.32
CA LEU A 75 14.13 35.78 17.80
C LEU A 75 13.58 35.93 16.38
N VAL A 76 14.11 35.19 15.46
CA VAL A 76 13.61 35.10 14.09
C VAL A 76 12.41 34.14 14.06
N ASN A 77 11.25 34.63 13.63
CA ASN A 77 10.08 33.79 13.42
C ASN A 77 10.25 33.01 12.11
N THR A 78 10.15 31.70 12.19
CA THR A 78 10.11 30.84 11.00
C THR A 78 8.64 30.68 10.56
N ASP A 79 8.34 31.10 9.34
CA ASP A 79 7.03 30.91 8.75
C ASP A 79 6.95 29.47 8.20
N THR A 80 5.90 28.76 8.61
CA THR A 80 5.49 27.49 7.96
C THR A 80 4.51 27.84 6.85
N TRP A 81 4.71 27.32 5.67
CA TRP A 81 3.78 27.50 4.55
C TRP A 81 3.38 26.19 3.92
N ILE A 82 2.22 26.20 3.29
CA ILE A 82 1.74 25.11 2.46
C ILE A 82 2.48 25.20 1.13
N GLY A 83 3.08 24.08 0.73
CA GLY A 83 3.80 23.98 -0.52
C GLY A 83 2.90 23.68 -1.72
N ASN A 84 3.31 22.74 -2.54
CA ASN A 84 2.54 22.34 -3.69
C ASN A 84 1.24 21.62 -3.26
N GLN A 85 0.17 21.93 -3.95
CA GLN A 85 -1.14 21.31 -3.71
C GLN A 85 -1.54 20.42 -4.88
N THR A 86 -2.14 19.29 -4.57
CA THR A 86 -2.69 18.38 -5.58
C THR A 86 -4.07 17.87 -5.18
N THR A 87 -4.97 17.78 -6.16
CA THR A 87 -6.29 17.20 -5.93
C THR A 87 -6.24 15.70 -6.14
N LYS A 88 -6.69 14.96 -5.15
CA LYS A 88 -6.82 13.50 -5.21
C LYS A 88 -8.29 13.09 -5.16
N GLN A 89 -8.61 11.99 -5.81
CA GLN A 89 -9.96 11.43 -5.82
C GLN A 89 -9.92 9.97 -5.38
N SER A 90 -10.85 9.63 -4.49
CA SER A 90 -11.07 8.25 -4.12
C SER A 90 -11.91 7.53 -5.18
N GLN A 91 -11.67 6.24 -5.34
CA GLN A 91 -12.34 5.39 -6.32
C GLN A 91 -13.22 4.36 -5.65
N LYS A 92 -14.41 4.16 -6.22
CA LYS A 92 -15.38 3.18 -5.74
C LYS A 92 -15.21 1.85 -6.45
N TRP A 93 -15.12 0.79 -5.66
CA TRP A 93 -15.04 -0.59 -6.12
C TRP A 93 -16.30 -1.34 -5.73
N ILE A 94 -16.91 -2.01 -6.68
CA ILE A 94 -18.15 -2.77 -6.47
C ILE A 94 -18.04 -4.15 -7.13
N LYS A 95 -18.51 -5.16 -6.41
CA LYS A 95 -18.76 -6.50 -6.94
C LYS A 95 -20.19 -6.90 -6.61
N GLN A 96 -20.89 -7.45 -7.60
CA GLN A 96 -22.22 -8.05 -7.41
C GLN A 96 -22.18 -9.50 -7.87
N VAL A 97 -22.70 -10.38 -7.05
CA VAL A 97 -22.78 -11.82 -7.32
C VAL A 97 -24.25 -12.25 -7.23
N PRO A 98 -24.86 -12.71 -8.32
CA PRO A 98 -26.22 -13.21 -8.29
C PRO A 98 -26.29 -14.60 -7.65
N ILE A 99 -27.31 -14.83 -6.84
CA ILE A 99 -27.63 -16.11 -6.21
C ILE A 99 -29.09 -16.41 -6.57
N SER A 100 -29.35 -17.49 -7.32
CA SER A 100 -30.72 -17.84 -7.67
C SER A 100 -31.54 -18.14 -6.42
N ASP A 101 -32.86 -17.94 -6.51
CA ASP A 101 -33.77 -18.16 -5.38
C ASP A 101 -33.73 -19.63 -4.90
N GLU A 102 -33.63 -20.59 -5.83
CA GLU A 102 -33.46 -21.99 -5.49
C GLU A 102 -32.15 -22.29 -4.77
N ALA A 103 -31.04 -21.70 -5.23
CA ALA A 103 -29.75 -21.86 -4.58
C ALA A 103 -29.71 -21.16 -3.22
N PHE A 104 -30.49 -20.08 -3.05
CA PHE A 104 -30.62 -19.37 -1.79
C PHE A 104 -31.43 -20.16 -0.76
N LYS A 105 -32.56 -20.77 -1.18
CA LYS A 105 -33.46 -21.54 -0.30
C LYS A 105 -32.97 -22.97 -0.02
N ALA A 106 -32.37 -23.62 -1.00
CA ALA A 106 -31.92 -25.02 -0.94
C ALA A 106 -30.41 -25.15 -1.12
N ASP A 107 -29.63 -24.53 -0.24
CA ASP A 107 -28.14 -24.60 -0.29
C ASP A 107 -27.60 -25.96 0.16
N MET A 108 -27.80 -26.97 -0.68
CA MET A 108 -27.36 -28.34 -0.39
C MET A 108 -25.83 -28.56 -0.46
N VAL A 109 -25.05 -27.61 -0.96
CA VAL A 109 -23.61 -27.76 -1.28
C VAL A 109 -22.76 -26.65 -0.65
N GLY A 110 -23.27 -25.83 0.22
CA GLY A 110 -22.55 -24.74 0.86
C GLY A 110 -22.12 -23.62 -0.11
N LYS A 111 -22.86 -23.42 -1.21
CA LYS A 111 -22.56 -22.40 -2.22
C LYS A 111 -22.55 -20.98 -1.64
N ARG A 112 -23.43 -20.71 -0.69
CA ARG A 112 -23.54 -19.39 -0.03
C ARG A 112 -22.25 -19.04 0.71
N ALA A 113 -21.74 -19.96 1.53
CA ALA A 113 -20.48 -19.78 2.24
C ALA A 113 -19.31 -19.61 1.26
N LYS A 114 -19.24 -20.43 0.22
CA LYS A 114 -18.21 -20.35 -0.82
C LYS A 114 -18.23 -19.02 -1.59
N ILE A 115 -19.40 -18.45 -1.84
CA ILE A 115 -19.52 -17.11 -2.46
C ILE A 115 -18.98 -16.05 -1.50
N GLY A 116 -19.31 -16.11 -0.20
CA GLY A 116 -18.76 -15.22 0.82
C GLY A 116 -17.23 -15.27 0.86
N GLU A 117 -16.67 -16.47 0.94
CA GLU A 117 -15.22 -16.72 0.89
C GLU A 117 -14.56 -16.10 -0.35
N GLN A 118 -15.11 -16.37 -1.54
CA GLN A 118 -14.57 -15.83 -2.79
C GLN A 118 -14.67 -14.30 -2.87
N VAL A 119 -15.75 -13.70 -2.38
CA VAL A 119 -15.91 -12.25 -2.39
C VAL A 119 -14.96 -11.58 -1.40
N GLY A 120 -14.77 -12.15 -0.20
CA GLY A 120 -13.83 -11.67 0.79
C GLY A 120 -12.38 -11.69 0.30
N ASP A 121 -11.96 -12.84 -0.27
CA ASP A 121 -10.61 -12.98 -0.87
C ASP A 121 -10.39 -11.98 -2.01
N ARG A 122 -11.37 -11.84 -2.92
CA ARG A 122 -11.26 -10.92 -4.05
C ARG A 122 -11.30 -9.44 -3.63
N ALA A 123 -12.06 -9.09 -2.61
CA ALA A 123 -12.04 -7.72 -2.07
C ALA A 123 -10.66 -7.37 -1.54
N ARG A 124 -10.07 -8.25 -0.72
CA ARG A 124 -8.72 -8.11 -0.19
C ARG A 124 -7.67 -7.97 -1.29
N LEU A 125 -7.63 -8.93 -2.23
CA LEU A 125 -6.68 -8.92 -3.34
C LEU A 125 -6.82 -7.68 -4.23
N THR A 126 -8.03 -7.15 -4.39
CA THR A 126 -8.25 -5.92 -5.16
C THR A 126 -7.66 -4.72 -4.43
N GLN A 127 -7.85 -4.61 -3.11
CA GLN A 127 -7.26 -3.53 -2.32
C GLN A 127 -5.73 -3.58 -2.35
N ASP A 128 -5.14 -4.76 -2.13
CA ASP A 128 -3.69 -4.93 -2.14
C ASP A 128 -3.10 -4.61 -3.53
N LYS A 129 -3.77 -5.07 -4.60
CA LYS A 129 -3.40 -4.78 -5.98
C LYS A 129 -3.42 -3.29 -6.26
N GLU A 130 -4.55 -2.63 -5.99
CA GLU A 130 -4.72 -1.21 -6.29
C GLU A 130 -3.77 -0.34 -5.48
N ALA A 131 -3.57 -0.64 -4.19
CA ALA A 131 -2.63 0.08 -3.37
C ALA A 131 -1.20 0.02 -3.94
N ILE A 132 -0.73 -1.16 -4.32
CA ILE A 132 0.62 -1.36 -4.83
C ILE A 132 0.77 -0.82 -6.25
N GLN A 133 -0.20 -1.06 -7.13
CA GLN A 133 -0.13 -0.59 -8.52
C GLN A 133 -0.21 0.93 -8.66
N ARG A 134 -0.93 1.61 -7.77
CA ARG A 134 -1.08 3.06 -7.80
C ARG A 134 0.06 3.83 -7.13
N THR A 135 0.93 3.13 -6.43
CA THR A 135 2.06 3.75 -5.72
C THR A 135 3.39 3.18 -6.18
N TYR A 136 3.75 2.01 -5.67
CA TYR A 136 5.07 1.43 -5.90
C TYR A 136 5.30 0.96 -7.34
N ALA A 137 4.30 0.37 -7.99
CA ALA A 137 4.43 -0.04 -9.39
C ALA A 137 4.39 1.16 -10.35
N ASP A 138 3.75 2.26 -9.99
CA ASP A 138 3.71 3.50 -10.76
C ASP A 138 4.87 4.45 -10.39
N ALA A 139 5.72 4.06 -9.44
CA ALA A 139 6.73 4.93 -8.84
C ALA A 139 7.71 5.52 -9.86
N PHE A 140 8.03 4.79 -10.92
CA PHE A 140 9.01 5.21 -11.93
C PHE A 140 8.36 5.92 -13.12
N SER A 141 7.06 5.79 -13.32
CA SER A 141 6.35 6.39 -14.47
C SER A 141 5.49 7.60 -14.10
N GLY A 142 4.91 7.60 -12.89
CA GLY A 142 3.97 8.64 -12.47
C GLY A 142 2.74 8.75 -13.37
N SER A 143 2.36 7.64 -14.03
CA SER A 143 1.27 7.63 -15.03
C SER A 143 -0.10 7.67 -14.37
N ILE A 144 -0.23 7.17 -13.16
CA ILE A 144 -1.49 7.14 -12.39
C ILE A 144 -1.49 8.27 -11.37
N HIS A 145 -0.40 8.39 -10.60
CA HIS A 145 -0.24 9.41 -9.58
C HIS A 145 1.16 10.01 -9.59
N THR A 146 1.22 11.33 -9.67
CA THR A 146 2.42 12.11 -9.40
C THR A 146 2.44 12.60 -7.97
N THR A 147 3.62 12.93 -7.46
CA THR A 147 3.82 13.74 -6.26
C THR A 147 3.35 15.17 -6.49
N PRO A 148 3.12 15.99 -5.46
CA PRO A 148 2.63 17.35 -5.63
C PRO A 148 3.52 18.27 -6.49
N ASP A 149 4.81 18.00 -6.57
CA ASP A 149 5.76 18.70 -7.47
C ASP A 149 5.62 18.30 -8.96
N GLY A 150 4.68 17.39 -9.29
CA GLY A 150 4.36 16.94 -10.64
C GLY A 150 5.27 15.82 -11.17
N GLN A 151 6.21 15.33 -10.37
CA GLN A 151 7.13 14.24 -10.75
C GLN A 151 6.57 12.85 -10.37
N ALA A 152 7.13 11.80 -10.95
CA ALA A 152 6.92 10.43 -10.48
C ALA A 152 7.47 10.27 -9.06
N LEU A 153 7.00 9.29 -8.28
CA LEU A 153 7.45 9.07 -6.90
C LEU A 153 8.98 8.82 -6.81
N ALA A 154 9.55 8.09 -7.77
CA ALA A 154 10.99 7.96 -7.97
C ALA A 154 11.41 8.81 -9.18
N SER A 155 12.15 9.86 -8.95
CA SER A 155 12.61 10.79 -9.98
C SER A 155 13.97 11.37 -9.61
N ASN A 156 14.76 11.71 -10.61
CA ASN A 156 16.04 12.40 -10.44
C ASN A 156 15.88 13.94 -10.40
N SER A 157 14.69 14.46 -10.37
CA SER A 157 14.38 15.88 -10.56
C SER A 157 13.30 16.42 -9.61
N HIS A 158 13.17 15.83 -8.43
CA HIS A 158 12.36 16.41 -7.38
C HIS A 158 12.92 17.73 -6.91
N VAL A 159 12.06 18.65 -6.53
CA VAL A 159 12.46 19.97 -6.02
C VAL A 159 11.85 20.17 -4.65
N ALA A 160 12.70 20.30 -3.63
CA ALA A 160 12.26 20.70 -2.30
C ALA A 160 11.68 22.12 -2.33
N LEU A 161 10.83 22.48 -1.39
CA LEU A 161 10.15 23.76 -1.36
C LEU A 161 11.10 24.98 -1.29
N LYS A 162 12.32 24.77 -0.77
CA LYS A 162 13.40 25.79 -0.79
C LYS A 162 14.30 25.72 -2.04
N GLY A 163 13.95 24.90 -3.02
CA GLY A 163 14.62 24.88 -4.33
C GLY A 163 15.79 23.91 -4.49
N GLN A 164 16.09 23.07 -3.48
CA GLN A 164 17.10 22.01 -3.63
C GLN A 164 16.58 20.90 -4.55
N THR A 165 17.40 20.47 -5.49
CA THR A 165 17.08 19.30 -6.32
C THR A 165 17.44 18.02 -5.57
N VAL A 166 16.54 17.05 -5.63
CA VAL A 166 16.68 15.74 -4.97
C VAL A 166 16.52 14.63 -6.00
N ASP A 167 17.47 13.71 -5.98
CA ASP A 167 17.43 12.46 -6.74
C ASP A 167 17.09 11.32 -5.78
N ASN A 168 15.96 10.67 -5.99
CA ASN A 168 15.54 9.47 -5.27
C ASN A 168 15.32 8.28 -6.21
N LEU A 169 15.80 8.41 -7.45
CA LEU A 169 15.80 7.36 -8.46
C LEU A 169 17.19 6.79 -8.63
N GLU A 170 17.38 5.56 -8.24
CA GLU A 170 18.63 4.84 -8.41
C GLU A 170 18.50 3.78 -9.50
N THR A 171 19.64 3.32 -9.96
CA THR A 171 19.77 2.23 -10.91
C THR A 171 20.60 1.11 -10.30
N GLY A 172 20.51 -0.06 -10.87
CA GLY A 172 21.31 -1.20 -10.43
C GLY A 172 20.47 -2.30 -9.76
N SER A 173 20.93 -3.53 -9.96
CA SER A 173 20.32 -4.72 -9.38
C SER A 173 20.47 -4.76 -7.86
N LEU A 174 19.61 -5.53 -7.18
CA LEU A 174 19.65 -5.72 -5.74
C LEU A 174 20.88 -6.57 -5.34
N THR A 175 21.96 -5.88 -5.00
CA THR A 175 23.19 -6.44 -4.42
C THR A 175 23.49 -5.75 -3.09
N ALA A 176 24.38 -6.30 -2.27
CA ALA A 176 24.74 -5.69 -0.99
C ALA A 176 25.36 -4.28 -1.19
N ASP A 177 26.23 -4.12 -2.19
CA ASP A 177 26.91 -2.85 -2.47
C ASP A 177 25.93 -1.80 -2.99
N ASN A 178 25.06 -2.15 -3.94
CA ASN A 178 24.05 -1.24 -4.45
C ASN A 178 23.04 -0.86 -3.35
N LEU A 179 22.63 -1.84 -2.53
CA LEU A 179 21.71 -1.57 -1.42
C LEU A 179 22.36 -0.62 -0.41
N TRP A 180 23.66 -0.76 -0.11
CA TRP A 180 24.39 0.16 0.76
C TRP A 180 24.44 1.57 0.18
N THR A 181 24.75 1.69 -1.12
CA THR A 181 24.73 2.97 -1.83
C THR A 181 23.35 3.62 -1.72
N ASN A 182 22.29 2.87 -1.96
CA ASN A 182 20.90 3.37 -1.90
C ASN A 182 20.48 3.77 -0.47
N VAL A 183 20.92 3.02 0.55
CA VAL A 183 20.71 3.40 1.96
C VAL A 183 21.40 4.71 2.28
N THR A 184 22.63 4.91 1.76
CA THR A 184 23.36 6.16 1.93
C THR A 184 22.70 7.32 1.22
N SER A 185 22.21 7.13 -0.02
CA SER A 185 21.45 8.12 -0.78
C SER A 185 20.17 8.51 -0.04
N LEU A 186 19.42 7.54 0.50
CA LEU A 186 18.21 7.79 1.30
C LEU A 186 18.52 8.60 2.57
N ALA A 187 19.59 8.25 3.29
CA ALA A 187 19.99 8.94 4.52
C ALA A 187 20.42 10.39 4.28
N ASN A 188 20.99 10.67 3.11
CA ASN A 188 21.46 12.01 2.71
C ASN A 188 20.39 12.83 1.96
N GLN A 189 19.18 12.31 1.80
CA GLN A 189 18.10 13.01 1.13
C GLN A 189 17.69 14.27 1.91
N TYR A 190 17.44 15.36 1.21
CA TYR A 190 16.89 16.58 1.81
C TYR A 190 15.44 16.39 2.25
N ALA A 191 15.03 17.11 3.27
CA ALA A 191 13.62 17.30 3.60
C ALA A 191 13.01 18.46 2.77
N GLN A 192 11.72 18.70 2.89
CA GLN A 192 11.03 19.76 2.13
C GLN A 192 11.52 21.18 2.48
N ASP A 193 12.04 21.38 3.67
CA ASP A 193 12.67 22.63 4.11
C ASP A 193 14.08 22.86 3.58
N GLY A 194 14.61 21.91 2.80
CA GLY A 194 15.97 21.98 2.25
C GLY A 194 17.08 21.62 3.22
N GLU A 195 16.74 21.19 4.43
CA GLU A 195 17.67 20.68 5.42
C GLU A 195 17.87 19.16 5.25
N ALA A 196 18.83 18.59 5.98
CA ALA A 196 19.04 17.15 5.96
C ALA A 196 17.81 16.41 6.51
N GLY A 197 17.22 15.52 5.73
CA GLY A 197 16.01 14.81 6.09
C GLY A 197 16.20 13.72 7.15
N SER A 198 17.44 13.29 7.40
CA SER A 198 17.78 12.23 8.38
C SER A 198 16.88 10.98 8.25
N HIS A 199 16.68 10.52 7.03
CA HIS A 199 15.82 9.38 6.73
C HIS A 199 16.52 8.07 7.06
N VAL A 200 15.88 7.27 7.92
CA VAL A 200 16.41 5.96 8.32
C VAL A 200 15.75 4.87 7.47
N PHE A 201 16.56 3.96 6.94
CA PHE A 201 16.07 2.80 6.21
C PHE A 201 15.41 1.79 7.16
N GLU A 202 14.09 1.61 7.04
CA GLU A 202 13.30 0.73 7.90
C GLU A 202 12.45 -0.29 7.12
N GLY A 203 12.29 -0.13 5.82
CA GLY A 203 11.48 -1.02 4.99
C GLY A 203 12.04 -1.25 3.61
N LEU A 204 12.02 -2.50 3.18
CA LEU A 204 12.39 -2.94 1.84
C LEU A 204 11.21 -3.65 1.18
N LEU A 205 10.75 -3.12 0.06
CA LEU A 205 9.71 -3.74 -0.74
C LEU A 205 10.30 -4.20 -2.07
N VAL A 206 10.07 -5.47 -2.41
CA VAL A 206 10.61 -6.11 -3.60
C VAL A 206 9.54 -6.89 -4.37
N PRO A 207 9.71 -7.13 -5.68
CA PRO A 207 8.96 -8.15 -6.38
C PRO A 207 9.20 -9.53 -5.75
N PHE A 208 8.23 -10.43 -5.87
CA PHE A 208 8.37 -11.77 -5.29
C PHE A 208 9.59 -12.54 -5.82
N THR A 209 9.98 -12.27 -7.06
CA THR A 209 11.19 -12.86 -7.69
C THR A 209 12.48 -12.49 -6.96
N LEU A 210 12.56 -11.30 -6.36
CA LEU A 210 13.73 -10.82 -5.62
C LEU A 210 13.68 -11.11 -4.12
N TYR A 211 12.57 -11.66 -3.61
CA TYR A 211 12.40 -11.84 -2.16
C TYR A 211 13.50 -12.71 -1.53
N LYS A 212 13.87 -13.79 -2.19
CA LYS A 212 14.99 -14.67 -1.73
C LYS A 212 16.30 -13.88 -1.64
N THR A 213 16.64 -13.16 -2.70
CA THR A 213 17.86 -12.32 -2.76
C THR A 213 17.86 -11.25 -1.68
N ALA A 214 16.71 -10.57 -1.48
CA ALA A 214 16.56 -9.57 -0.42
C ALA A 214 16.81 -10.17 0.97
N LYS A 215 16.24 -11.35 1.25
CA LYS A 215 16.46 -12.05 2.53
C LYS A 215 17.91 -12.50 2.71
N GLU A 216 18.53 -13.01 1.67
CA GLU A 216 19.94 -13.42 1.70
C GLU A 216 20.87 -12.21 1.91
N THR A 217 20.59 -11.09 1.24
CA THR A 217 21.37 -9.85 1.40
C THR A 217 21.22 -9.25 2.80
N MET A 218 20.01 -9.23 3.35
CA MET A 218 19.74 -8.58 4.62
C MET A 218 20.05 -9.44 5.85
N ASN A 219 19.80 -10.76 5.79
CA ASN A 219 19.83 -11.63 6.98
C ASN A 219 20.97 -12.66 6.95
N SER A 220 21.91 -12.58 6.00
CA SER A 220 23.08 -13.45 6.00
C SER A 220 24.10 -12.92 7.02
N GLN A 221 24.60 -13.78 7.89
CA GLN A 221 25.65 -13.42 8.87
C GLN A 221 26.97 -12.99 8.21
N LEU A 222 27.27 -13.57 7.05
CA LEU A 222 28.45 -13.22 6.25
C LEU A 222 28.00 -12.44 5.02
N ALA A 223 28.80 -11.47 4.60
CA ALA A 223 28.54 -10.67 3.42
C ALA A 223 28.31 -11.61 2.21
N PRO A 224 27.13 -11.56 1.55
CA PRO A 224 26.86 -12.40 0.42
C PRO A 224 27.84 -12.05 -0.71
N PHE A 225 28.47 -13.12 -1.26
CA PHE A 225 29.46 -13.02 -2.35
C PHE A 225 30.84 -12.42 -1.98
N GLY A 226 31.10 -12.15 -0.69
CA GLY A 226 32.44 -11.74 -0.24
C GLY A 226 33.41 -12.93 -0.14
N ALA A 227 34.60 -12.80 -0.73
CA ALA A 227 35.65 -13.85 -0.69
C ALA A 227 36.32 -14.00 0.70
N GLU A 228 36.09 -13.08 1.63
CA GLU A 228 36.87 -12.91 2.86
C GLU A 228 36.05 -12.93 4.16
N ASN A 229 35.03 -13.75 4.30
CA ASN A 229 34.26 -13.86 5.56
C ASN A 229 33.93 -12.51 6.25
N GLN A 230 33.61 -11.50 5.46
CA GLN A 230 33.26 -10.19 5.98
C GLN A 230 31.91 -10.25 6.70
N ILE A 231 31.77 -9.53 7.81
CA ILE A 231 30.50 -9.41 8.53
C ILE A 231 29.52 -8.63 7.65
N ASN A 232 28.30 -9.14 7.56
CA ASN A 232 27.22 -8.44 6.88
C ASN A 232 26.67 -7.33 7.78
N ILE A 233 26.90 -6.08 7.40
CA ILE A 233 26.43 -4.91 8.15
C ILE A 233 24.89 -4.86 8.23
N PHE A 234 24.20 -5.39 7.23
CA PHE A 234 22.73 -5.40 7.22
C PHE A 234 22.15 -6.33 8.28
N ASP A 235 22.75 -7.48 8.55
CA ASP A 235 22.31 -8.39 9.60
C ASP A 235 22.55 -7.76 11.00
N THR A 236 23.63 -7.03 11.17
CA THR A 236 24.03 -6.46 12.46
C THR A 236 23.25 -5.20 12.80
N ASP A 237 23.17 -4.24 11.86
CA ASP A 237 22.68 -2.89 12.13
C ASP A 237 21.26 -2.66 11.62
N TYR A 238 20.80 -3.44 10.62
CA TYR A 238 19.52 -3.32 9.96
C TYR A 238 18.62 -4.56 10.12
N GLY A 239 18.88 -5.42 11.09
CA GLY A 239 18.11 -6.65 11.35
C GLY A 239 16.64 -6.43 11.67
N THR A 240 16.23 -5.20 12.00
CA THR A 240 14.84 -4.80 12.25
C THR A 240 14.08 -4.30 11.02
N VAL A 241 14.74 -4.19 9.87
CA VAL A 241 14.15 -3.73 8.61
C VAL A 241 13.05 -4.70 8.17
N ARG A 242 11.89 -4.14 7.82
CA ARG A 242 10.75 -4.91 7.34
C ARG A 242 10.95 -5.26 5.85
N ILE A 243 11.03 -6.54 5.53
CA ILE A 243 11.20 -7.01 4.15
C ILE A 243 9.89 -7.63 3.69
N TYR A 244 9.23 -6.97 2.74
CA TYR A 244 8.01 -7.45 2.13
C TYR A 244 8.17 -7.68 0.63
N ALA A 245 7.36 -8.60 0.13
CA ALA A 245 7.27 -8.89 -1.29
C ALA A 245 5.86 -8.63 -1.81
N SER A 246 5.76 -8.32 -3.09
CA SER A 246 4.47 -8.28 -3.76
C SER A 246 4.52 -8.94 -5.12
N ILE A 247 3.49 -9.74 -5.41
CA ILE A 247 3.27 -10.28 -6.76
C ILE A 247 2.83 -9.20 -7.74
N PHE A 248 2.27 -8.10 -7.24
CA PHE A 248 1.78 -6.99 -8.07
C PHE A 248 2.88 -6.03 -8.52
N LEU A 249 4.10 -6.20 -8.01
CA LEU A 249 5.32 -5.56 -8.53
C LEU A 249 6.01 -6.38 -9.63
N GLY A 250 5.62 -7.66 -9.82
CA GLY A 250 6.21 -8.52 -10.85
C GLY A 250 5.73 -8.17 -12.26
N SER A 251 6.52 -8.54 -13.27
CA SER A 251 6.25 -8.28 -14.69
C SER A 251 4.90 -8.80 -15.21
N THR A 252 4.31 -9.77 -14.53
CA THR A 252 3.00 -10.35 -14.92
C THR A 252 1.82 -9.43 -14.60
N PHE A 253 1.93 -8.59 -13.55
CA PHE A 253 0.82 -7.78 -13.05
C PHE A 253 1.11 -6.29 -13.00
N SER A 254 2.34 -5.88 -13.28
CA SER A 254 2.78 -4.49 -13.38
C SER A 254 2.94 -4.10 -14.85
N ASN A 255 2.66 -2.84 -15.16
CA ASN A 255 2.92 -2.26 -16.49
C ASN A 255 4.34 -1.68 -16.62
N GLU A 256 5.14 -1.77 -15.57
CA GLU A 256 6.52 -1.25 -15.53
C GLU A 256 7.48 -2.13 -16.31
N THR A 257 8.38 -1.49 -17.06
CA THR A 257 9.36 -2.19 -17.94
C THR A 257 10.32 -3.05 -17.13
N ASN A 258 10.72 -2.62 -15.94
CA ASN A 258 11.70 -3.29 -15.07
C ASN A 258 11.05 -3.85 -13.79
N ALA A 259 9.77 -4.15 -13.82
CA ALA A 259 9.00 -4.57 -12.66
C ALA A 259 9.57 -5.79 -11.91
N ALA A 260 10.28 -6.68 -12.60
CA ALA A 260 10.86 -7.89 -12.00
C ALA A 260 12.17 -7.62 -11.23
N THR A 261 12.83 -6.51 -11.45
CA THR A 261 14.16 -6.16 -10.92
C THR A 261 14.16 -4.89 -10.05
N SER A 262 13.08 -4.10 -10.10
CA SER A 262 12.93 -2.90 -9.27
C SER A 262 12.75 -3.24 -7.80
N TYR A 263 13.19 -2.33 -6.92
CA TYR A 263 12.99 -2.45 -5.48
C TYR A 263 12.89 -1.06 -4.84
N HIS A 264 12.28 -1.00 -3.66
CA HIS A 264 11.94 0.25 -3.00
C HIS A 264 12.42 0.26 -1.56
N LEU A 265 13.14 1.32 -1.18
CA LEU A 265 13.59 1.60 0.16
C LEU A 265 12.65 2.63 0.79
N ILE A 266 12.28 2.40 2.04
CA ILE A 266 11.26 3.20 2.71
C ILE A 266 11.75 3.54 4.11
N SER A 267 11.67 4.83 4.44
CA SER A 267 11.86 5.35 5.78
C SER A 267 10.50 5.53 6.46
N ARG A 268 10.48 5.56 7.78
CA ARG A 268 9.26 5.89 8.56
C ARG A 268 8.68 7.26 8.22
N SER A 269 9.51 8.19 7.77
CA SER A 269 9.11 9.56 7.39
C SER A 269 8.38 9.65 6.05
N HIS A 270 8.32 8.56 5.27
CA HIS A 270 7.63 8.58 3.97
C HIS A 270 6.17 9.02 4.07
N GLN A 271 5.63 9.56 2.97
CA GLN A 271 4.25 10.05 2.88
C GLN A 271 3.46 9.32 1.77
N ILE A 272 3.59 8.01 1.70
CA ILE A 272 2.74 7.19 0.83
C ILE A 272 1.46 6.91 1.61
N CYS A 273 0.33 7.47 1.15
CA CYS A 273 -0.91 7.53 1.89
C CYS A 273 -1.97 6.60 1.30
N ARG A 274 -2.75 5.97 2.17
CA ARG A 274 -4.01 5.32 1.84
C ARG A 274 -5.14 6.05 2.57
N LYS A 275 -6.10 6.57 1.80
CA LYS A 275 -7.27 7.26 2.32
C LYS A 275 -8.54 6.48 2.01
N VAL A 276 -9.29 6.17 3.06
CA VAL A 276 -10.52 5.39 2.98
C VAL A 276 -11.71 6.32 3.17
N PHE A 277 -12.62 6.37 2.19
CA PHE A 277 -13.88 7.08 2.31
C PHE A 277 -14.93 6.21 3.02
N TYR A 278 -15.04 4.95 2.62
CA TYR A 278 -15.71 3.91 3.40
C TYR A 278 -15.08 2.53 3.12
N GLY A 279 -14.96 1.75 4.19
CA GLY A 279 -14.43 0.39 4.13
C GLY A 279 -15.32 -0.59 3.39
N LEU A 280 -14.95 -1.86 3.42
CA LEU A 280 -15.75 -2.91 2.81
C LEU A 280 -17.13 -2.98 3.47
N THR A 281 -18.17 -2.89 2.67
CA THR A 281 -19.57 -3.06 3.08
C THR A 281 -20.25 -4.07 2.19
N THR A 282 -21.15 -4.87 2.77
CA THR A 282 -21.93 -5.89 2.08
C THR A 282 -23.42 -5.60 2.21
N ALA A 283 -24.18 -6.01 1.22
CA ALA A 283 -25.63 -5.94 1.25
C ALA A 283 -26.22 -7.05 0.39
N LEU A 284 -27.28 -7.69 0.88
CA LEU A 284 -28.09 -8.62 0.12
C LEU A 284 -29.32 -7.90 -0.42
N ILE A 285 -29.45 -7.87 -1.74
CA ILE A 285 -30.59 -7.26 -2.43
C ILE A 285 -31.58 -8.38 -2.76
N PRO A 286 -32.85 -8.29 -2.30
CA PRO A 286 -33.84 -9.31 -2.53
C PRO A 286 -34.29 -9.34 -4.00
N PRO A 287 -34.89 -10.46 -4.46
CA PRO A 287 -35.30 -10.70 -5.87
C PRO A 287 -36.24 -9.64 -6.43
N GLU A 288 -37.17 -9.16 -5.64
CA GLU A 288 -38.14 -8.12 -6.02
C GLU A 288 -37.50 -6.79 -6.47
N ASN A 289 -36.25 -6.57 -6.09
CA ASN A 289 -35.46 -5.37 -6.45
C ASN A 289 -34.40 -5.69 -7.52
N THR A 290 -34.47 -6.85 -8.17
CA THR A 290 -33.51 -7.27 -9.19
C THR A 290 -34.20 -7.60 -10.50
N ALA A 291 -33.52 -7.42 -11.62
CA ALA A 291 -34.09 -7.69 -12.94
C ALA A 291 -34.32 -9.20 -13.26
N ASN A 292 -33.65 -10.08 -12.51
CA ASN A 292 -33.55 -11.51 -12.84
C ASN A 292 -34.15 -12.44 -11.75
N ASP A 293 -35.01 -11.94 -10.89
CA ASP A 293 -35.63 -12.72 -9.80
C ASP A 293 -34.62 -13.56 -8.99
N SER A 294 -33.50 -12.93 -8.64
CA SER A 294 -32.40 -13.54 -7.91
C SER A 294 -31.90 -12.62 -6.79
N TYR A 295 -31.41 -13.18 -5.70
CA TYR A 295 -30.72 -12.41 -4.70
C TYR A 295 -29.38 -11.91 -5.27
N LEU A 296 -29.02 -10.65 -4.95
CA LEU A 296 -27.71 -10.10 -5.32
C LEU A 296 -26.90 -9.79 -4.05
N LEU A 297 -25.80 -10.52 -3.85
CA LEU A 297 -24.80 -10.13 -2.87
C LEU A 297 -23.96 -9.01 -3.45
N ARG A 298 -24.07 -7.80 -2.89
CA ARG A 298 -23.30 -6.62 -3.29
C ARG A 298 -22.27 -6.31 -2.25
N SER A 299 -21.01 -6.28 -2.66
CA SER A 299 -19.89 -5.82 -1.84
C SER A 299 -19.25 -4.60 -2.48
N LYS A 300 -18.92 -3.59 -1.67
CA LYS A 300 -18.33 -2.34 -2.15
C LYS A 300 -17.37 -1.76 -1.11
N PHE A 301 -16.34 -1.07 -1.58
CA PHE A 301 -15.47 -0.19 -0.79
C PHE A 301 -15.06 1.02 -1.62
N HIS A 302 -14.56 2.06 -0.98
CA HIS A 302 -14.19 3.29 -1.65
C HIS A 302 -12.94 3.87 -0.98
N GLU A 303 -11.82 3.86 -1.70
CA GLU A 303 -10.53 4.28 -1.20
C GLU A 303 -9.63 4.79 -2.32
N THR A 304 -8.53 5.39 -1.95
CA THR A 304 -7.44 5.73 -2.86
C THR A 304 -6.10 5.59 -2.15
N THR A 305 -5.09 5.23 -2.91
CA THR A 305 -3.69 5.18 -2.45
C THR A 305 -2.86 6.02 -3.39
N PHE A 306 -2.00 6.87 -2.85
CA PHE A 306 -1.22 7.83 -3.63
C PHE A 306 0.06 8.25 -2.90
N PRO A 307 1.11 8.68 -3.63
CA PRO A 307 2.25 9.33 -3.04
C PRO A 307 1.87 10.75 -2.58
N GLY A 308 2.06 11.04 -1.30
CA GLY A 308 1.84 12.38 -0.74
C GLY A 308 3.02 13.29 -1.00
N THR A 309 4.24 12.81 -0.76
CA THR A 309 5.50 13.45 -1.14
C THR A 309 6.53 12.38 -1.50
N TRP A 310 7.66 12.81 -2.06
CA TRP A 310 8.80 11.96 -2.39
C TRP A 310 9.74 11.70 -1.20
N THR A 311 9.65 12.47 -0.13
CA THR A 311 10.55 12.41 1.02
C THR A 311 10.49 11.07 1.75
N GLY A 312 11.66 10.57 2.18
CA GLY A 312 11.76 9.30 2.91
C GLY A 312 11.49 8.06 2.06
N TYR A 313 11.52 8.21 0.75
CA TYR A 313 11.38 7.13 -0.22
C TYR A 313 12.53 7.16 -1.24
N LEU A 314 13.01 5.99 -1.64
CA LEU A 314 13.97 5.82 -2.72
C LEU A 314 13.61 4.58 -3.53
N GLY A 315 13.58 4.71 -4.84
CA GLY A 315 13.31 3.62 -5.77
C GLY A 315 14.51 3.28 -6.63
N SER A 316 14.82 1.98 -6.79
CA SER A 316 15.74 1.51 -7.81
C SER A 316 14.99 0.77 -8.90
N ASN A 317 15.20 1.16 -10.14
CA ASN A 317 14.55 0.50 -11.28
C ASN A 317 15.22 -0.83 -11.69
N GLY A 318 16.33 -1.21 -11.02
CA GLY A 318 17.00 -2.49 -11.24
C GLY A 318 17.65 -2.67 -12.61
N THR A 319 17.84 -1.60 -13.38
CA THR A 319 18.60 -1.66 -14.64
C THR A 319 20.09 -1.66 -14.37
N THR A 320 20.82 -2.57 -15.00
CA THR A 320 22.29 -2.63 -14.96
C THR A 320 22.90 -1.76 -16.06
#